data_2ee69171e445b31e54782542a9106dc4
#
_entry.id   2ee69171e445b31e54782542a9106dc4
#
_cell.length_a   1.000
_cell.length_b   1.000
_cell.length_c   1.000
_cell.angle_alpha   90.00
_cell.angle_beta   90.00
_cell.angle_gamma   90.00
#
_symmetry.space_group_name_H-M   'P 1'
#
loop_
_entity.id
_entity.type
_entity.pdbx_description
1 polymer ?
#
loop_
_entity_poly.entity_id
_entity_poly.type
_entity_poly.pdbx_seq_one_letter_code
_entity_poly.pdbx_strand_id
1 'polypeptide(L)'
;MRRLKKKIFYGLCGSTVAILAMVRVCNPGVVNPGEEELACNDSTEVVTEVVAEPVKEVKAAKETKDTEPVKKTHRPRHRILGVHSYEDCFPDVQDTQIVAARRWGVKPVQNRQAAERRKQDLVYVGANPYYCIDKSMRQSIPYLVPRASDLLQQIGKNFIDSLHVKNVPLHRIIVSSVLRTEDDVARLRRYNGNATEQSCHRFGTTFDIKYVFYDPVHHADGSPCESVSDAILKPVLAEVLRDLRQQGLCYVKHERKQSCFHITVR
;
A
#
# COMPACT_ATOMS: atom_id res chain seq x y z
N MET A 1 -29.45 -36.84 -5.89
CA MET A 1 -29.17 -35.93 -4.76
C MET A 1 -28.74 -34.50 -5.15
N ARG A 2 -27.87 -34.23 -6.16
CA ARG A 2 -27.45 -32.87 -6.55
C ARG A 2 -28.56 -31.94 -7.06
N ARG A 3 -29.59 -32.47 -7.76
CA ARG A 3 -30.71 -31.64 -8.28
C ARG A 3 -31.67 -31.17 -7.19
N LEU A 4 -31.84 -31.95 -6.11
CA LEU A 4 -32.73 -31.61 -4.99
C LEU A 4 -32.12 -30.46 -4.16
N LYS A 5 -30.80 -30.46 -3.91
CA LYS A 5 -30.09 -29.41 -3.19
C LYS A 5 -30.17 -28.04 -3.89
N LYS A 6 -30.14 -28.02 -5.24
CA LYS A 6 -30.30 -26.78 -6.01
C LYS A 6 -31.71 -26.19 -5.90
N LYS A 7 -32.74 -27.02 -5.95
CA LYS A 7 -34.15 -26.53 -5.81
C LYS A 7 -34.42 -25.93 -4.42
N ILE A 8 -33.86 -26.52 -3.37
CA ILE A 8 -33.98 -26.00 -1.99
C ILE A 8 -33.24 -24.68 -1.86
N PHE A 9 -32.04 -24.55 -2.46
CA PHE A 9 -31.27 -23.31 -2.43
C PHE A 9 -31.98 -22.14 -3.13
N TYR A 10 -32.55 -22.35 -4.32
CA TYR A 10 -33.30 -21.32 -5.02
C TYR A 10 -34.61 -20.96 -4.32
N GLY A 11 -35.26 -21.91 -3.65
CA GLY A 11 -36.45 -21.65 -2.81
C GLY A 11 -36.12 -20.74 -1.61
N LEU A 12 -35.00 -21.00 -0.92
CA LEU A 12 -34.53 -20.15 0.21
C LEU A 12 -34.15 -18.73 -0.24
N CYS A 13 -33.43 -18.59 -1.36
CA CYS A 13 -33.07 -17.27 -1.90
C CYS A 13 -34.30 -16.47 -2.36
N GLY A 14 -35.31 -17.12 -2.97
CA GLY A 14 -36.54 -16.46 -3.35
C GLY A 14 -37.36 -15.95 -2.14
N SER A 15 -37.40 -16.72 -1.07
CA SER A 15 -38.08 -16.34 0.17
C SER A 15 -37.44 -15.14 0.87
N THR A 16 -36.12 -15.08 0.92
CA THR A 16 -35.39 -13.94 1.52
C THR A 16 -35.57 -12.65 0.74
N VAL A 17 -35.58 -12.69 -0.60
CA VAL A 17 -35.84 -11.51 -1.43
C VAL A 17 -37.28 -11.00 -1.25
N ALA A 18 -38.25 -11.90 -1.16
CA ALA A 18 -39.67 -11.54 -0.91
C ALA A 18 -39.89 -10.90 0.48
N ILE A 19 -39.22 -11.42 1.52
CA ILE A 19 -39.25 -10.84 2.87
C ILE A 19 -38.62 -9.45 2.91
N LEU A 20 -37.49 -9.24 2.25
CA LEU A 20 -36.83 -7.94 2.15
C LEU A 20 -37.66 -6.90 1.38
N ALA A 21 -38.39 -7.33 0.34
CA ALA A 21 -39.30 -6.47 -0.41
C ALA A 21 -40.53 -6.08 0.43
N MET A 22 -41.12 -7.01 1.23
CA MET A 22 -42.20 -6.70 2.15
C MET A 22 -41.81 -5.74 3.27
N VAL A 23 -40.61 -5.91 3.85
CA VAL A 23 -40.10 -4.98 4.87
C VAL A 23 -39.96 -3.56 4.32
N ARG A 24 -39.58 -3.41 3.06
CA ARG A 24 -39.43 -2.10 2.40
C ARG A 24 -40.79 -1.42 2.11
N VAL A 25 -41.83 -2.20 1.82
CA VAL A 25 -43.16 -1.67 1.58
C VAL A 25 -43.85 -1.28 2.89
N CYS A 26 -43.61 -2.00 3.99
CA CYS A 26 -44.20 -1.73 5.30
C CYS A 26 -43.47 -0.66 6.13
N ASN A 27 -42.28 -0.23 5.73
CA ASN A 27 -41.50 0.79 6.43
C ASN A 27 -40.92 1.83 5.44
N PRO A 28 -41.73 2.78 4.95
CA PRO A 28 -41.27 3.80 3.99
C PRO A 28 -40.28 4.83 4.57
N GLY A 29 -39.95 4.77 5.86
CA GLY A 29 -39.07 5.72 6.57
C GLY A 29 -37.63 5.31 6.74
N VAL A 30 -37.16 4.18 6.15
CA VAL A 30 -35.72 3.82 6.17
C VAL A 30 -35.01 4.52 4.99
N VAL A 31 -34.58 5.75 5.23
CA VAL A 31 -33.71 6.52 4.35
C VAL A 31 -32.27 6.04 4.51
N ASN A 32 -31.55 5.88 3.39
CA ASN A 32 -30.13 5.56 3.40
C ASN A 32 -29.33 6.64 4.16
N PRO A 33 -28.37 6.31 5.04
CA PRO A 33 -27.47 7.29 5.62
C PRO A 33 -26.40 7.65 4.60
N GLY A 34 -26.56 8.80 3.92
CA GLY A 34 -25.60 9.23 2.92
C GLY A 34 -25.96 10.46 2.09
N GLU A 35 -26.73 11.40 2.63
CA GLU A 35 -26.82 12.75 2.07
C GLU A 35 -27.18 13.71 3.21
N GLU A 36 -26.17 14.25 3.89
CA GLU A 36 -26.33 15.45 4.71
C GLU A 36 -26.06 16.67 3.82
N GLU A 37 -27.14 17.34 3.41
CA GLU A 37 -27.14 18.71 2.89
C GLU A 37 -26.73 19.68 4.00
N LEU A 38 -25.62 20.38 3.80
CA LEU A 38 -25.18 21.50 4.62
C LEU A 38 -26.09 22.71 4.35
N ALA A 39 -27.02 22.98 5.25
CA ALA A 39 -27.78 24.20 5.29
C ALA A 39 -26.87 25.37 5.73
N CYS A 40 -26.72 26.37 4.86
CA CYS A 40 -26.12 27.66 5.18
C CYS A 40 -27.01 28.42 6.15
N ASN A 41 -26.48 28.79 7.34
CA ASN A 41 -27.05 29.85 8.16
C ASN A 41 -26.32 31.16 7.87
N ASP A 42 -27.12 32.09 7.41
CA ASP A 42 -26.88 33.51 7.19
C ASP A 42 -26.59 34.23 8.52
N SER A 43 -25.50 34.99 8.58
CA SER A 43 -25.31 36.04 9.55
C SER A 43 -24.41 37.12 8.97
N THR A 44 -25.06 38.21 8.76
CA THR A 44 -24.73 39.53 8.24
C THR A 44 -23.50 40.22 8.85
N GLU A 45 -22.89 41.08 8.00
CA GLU A 45 -22.12 42.32 8.24
C GLU A 45 -20.64 42.17 8.65
N VAL A 46 -19.72 42.75 7.87
CA VAL A 46 -19.35 44.18 7.76
C VAL A 46 -18.58 44.46 6.47
N VAL A 47 -19.04 45.49 5.76
CA VAL A 47 -18.47 46.11 4.58
C VAL A 47 -17.15 46.81 4.91
N THR A 48 -16.09 46.54 4.11
CA THR A 48 -15.02 47.55 3.92
C THR A 48 -14.66 47.56 2.42
N GLU A 49 -14.98 48.72 1.87
CA GLU A 49 -14.74 49.19 0.52
C GLU A 49 -13.23 49.23 0.24
N VAL A 50 -12.76 48.55 -0.81
CA VAL A 50 -11.43 48.79 -1.40
C VAL A 50 -11.62 49.06 -2.90
N VAL A 51 -11.26 50.28 -3.25
CA VAL A 51 -11.30 50.96 -4.54
C VAL A 51 -10.67 50.13 -5.66
N ALA A 52 -11.43 49.97 -6.75
CA ALA A 52 -10.97 49.34 -7.99
C ALA A 52 -10.22 50.38 -8.85
N GLU A 53 -8.96 50.11 -9.19
CA GLU A 53 -8.30 50.77 -10.33
C GLU A 53 -8.48 49.97 -11.64
N PRO A 54 -8.58 50.66 -12.77
CA PRO A 54 -8.94 50.00 -14.05
C PRO A 54 -7.75 49.29 -14.69
N VAL A 55 -7.96 48.01 -15.03
CA VAL A 55 -7.03 47.20 -15.83
C VAL A 55 -7.00 47.70 -17.27
N LYS A 56 -5.83 48.16 -17.72
CA LYS A 56 -5.56 48.50 -19.10
C LYS A 56 -5.61 47.27 -20.00
N GLU A 57 -6.40 47.42 -21.07
CA GLU A 57 -6.53 46.51 -22.20
C GLU A 57 -5.18 46.25 -22.88
N VAL A 58 -4.68 45.00 -22.82
CA VAL A 58 -3.48 44.55 -23.54
C VAL A 58 -3.92 43.93 -24.84
N LYS A 59 -3.59 44.60 -25.96
CA LYS A 59 -3.81 44.14 -27.33
C LYS A 59 -3.14 42.79 -27.58
N ALA A 60 -3.91 41.89 -28.23
CA ALA A 60 -3.47 40.61 -28.74
C ALA A 60 -2.24 40.76 -29.66
N ALA A 61 -1.12 40.17 -29.26
CA ALA A 61 0.04 39.95 -30.10
C ALA A 61 -0.10 38.59 -30.81
N LYS A 62 0.06 38.60 -32.13
CA LYS A 62 0.09 37.43 -33.01
C LYS A 62 1.11 36.42 -32.56
N GLU A 63 0.67 35.19 -32.27
CA GLU A 63 1.53 34.01 -32.11
C GLU A 63 2.23 33.70 -33.45
N THR A 64 3.55 33.89 -33.50
CA THR A 64 4.44 33.25 -34.45
C THR A 64 4.80 31.87 -33.92
N LYS A 65 4.32 30.84 -34.59
CA LYS A 65 4.71 29.46 -34.43
C LYS A 65 6.17 29.28 -34.93
N ASP A 66 7.14 29.36 -34.04
CA ASP A 66 8.41 28.73 -34.26
C ASP A 66 8.59 27.61 -33.18
N THR A 67 8.13 26.43 -33.56
CA THR A 67 8.34 25.23 -32.78
C THR A 67 9.75 24.73 -33.08
N GLU A 68 10.73 25.19 -32.34
CA GLU A 68 12.03 24.50 -32.33
C GLU A 68 11.83 23.06 -31.85
N PRO A 69 12.46 22.06 -32.52
CA PRO A 69 12.36 20.68 -32.07
C PRO A 69 13.05 20.56 -30.71
N VAL A 70 12.27 20.24 -29.68
CA VAL A 70 12.77 19.93 -28.34
C VAL A 70 13.83 18.83 -28.49
N LYS A 71 15.09 19.21 -28.40
CA LYS A 71 16.23 18.27 -28.35
C LYS A 71 15.96 17.31 -27.21
N LYS A 72 15.62 16.06 -27.54
CA LYS A 72 15.57 14.95 -26.56
C LYS A 72 16.95 14.83 -25.94
N THR A 73 17.13 15.46 -24.78
CA THR A 73 18.35 15.31 -23.99
C THR A 73 18.42 13.84 -23.60
N HIS A 74 19.33 13.11 -24.19
CA HIS A 74 19.62 11.72 -23.90
C HIS A 74 20.22 11.68 -22.49
N ARG A 75 19.38 11.52 -21.45
CA ARG A 75 19.86 11.28 -20.08
C ARG A 75 20.60 9.95 -20.09
N PRO A 76 21.79 9.85 -19.49
CA PRO A 76 22.51 8.58 -19.41
C PRO A 76 21.64 7.58 -18.63
N ARG A 77 21.33 6.44 -19.25
CA ARG A 77 20.56 5.37 -18.66
C ARG A 77 21.45 4.59 -17.69
N HIS A 78 21.12 4.58 -16.41
CA HIS A 78 21.79 3.73 -15.44
C HIS A 78 21.45 2.25 -15.69
N ARG A 79 22.46 1.38 -15.62
CA ARG A 79 22.27 -0.07 -15.81
C ARG A 79 21.59 -0.68 -14.59
N ILE A 80 20.77 -1.71 -14.81
CA ILE A 80 20.29 -2.59 -13.77
C ILE A 80 21.43 -3.59 -13.49
N LEU A 81 21.98 -3.55 -12.29
CA LEU A 81 23.07 -4.44 -11.87
C LEU A 81 22.51 -5.69 -11.17
N GLY A 82 21.38 -5.54 -10.47
CA GLY A 82 20.80 -6.57 -9.63
C GLY A 82 21.69 -6.95 -8.45
N VAL A 83 21.53 -8.18 -7.98
CA VAL A 83 22.38 -8.79 -6.96
C VAL A 83 22.91 -10.11 -7.49
N HIS A 84 24.14 -10.47 -7.13
CA HIS A 84 24.79 -11.69 -7.62
C HIS A 84 24.06 -12.95 -7.16
N SER A 85 23.66 -12.98 -5.90
CA SER A 85 22.87 -14.07 -5.29
C SER A 85 21.90 -13.45 -4.28
N TYR A 86 20.65 -13.85 -4.33
CA TYR A 86 19.65 -13.37 -3.36
C TYR A 86 19.89 -13.96 -1.97
N GLU A 87 20.35 -15.21 -1.90
CA GLU A 87 20.64 -15.90 -0.66
C GLU A 87 21.84 -15.29 0.07
N ASP A 88 22.93 -14.98 -0.66
CA ASP A 88 24.12 -14.38 -0.07
C ASP A 88 23.93 -12.90 0.26
N CYS A 89 23.14 -12.21 -0.56
CA CYS A 89 22.84 -10.80 -0.35
C CYS A 89 21.88 -10.57 0.82
N PHE A 90 20.96 -11.53 1.06
CA PHE A 90 19.90 -11.44 2.07
C PHE A 90 19.90 -12.65 3.01
N PRO A 91 20.99 -12.88 3.77
CA PRO A 91 21.19 -14.08 4.60
C PRO A 91 20.51 -13.98 5.97
N ASP A 92 19.77 -12.89 6.26
CA ASP A 92 19.30 -12.62 7.62
C ASP A 92 18.23 -13.62 8.05
N VAL A 93 18.61 -14.52 8.95
CA VAL A 93 17.74 -15.57 9.47
C VAL A 93 16.73 -15.04 10.48
N GLN A 94 15.70 -15.84 10.74
CA GLN A 94 14.61 -15.50 11.67
C GLN A 94 15.11 -15.13 13.06
N ASP A 95 16.11 -15.84 13.58
CA ASP A 95 16.62 -15.62 14.94
C ASP A 95 17.29 -14.25 15.11
N THR A 96 17.95 -13.76 14.09
CA THR A 96 18.51 -12.40 14.07
C THR A 96 17.40 -11.36 14.02
N GLN A 97 16.41 -11.58 13.18
CA GLN A 97 15.32 -10.63 12.98
C GLN A 97 14.41 -10.53 14.21
N ILE A 98 14.14 -11.65 14.91
CA ILE A 98 13.28 -11.62 16.10
C ILE A 98 13.90 -10.81 17.26
N VAL A 99 15.23 -10.81 17.38
CA VAL A 99 15.93 -9.98 18.38
C VAL A 99 15.69 -8.48 18.09
N ALA A 100 15.86 -8.07 16.84
CA ALA A 100 15.59 -6.69 16.43
C ALA A 100 14.11 -6.34 16.58
N ALA A 101 13.21 -7.24 16.17
CA ALA A 101 11.77 -7.05 16.29
C ALA A 101 11.33 -6.82 17.75
N ARG A 102 11.87 -7.57 18.70
CA ARG A 102 11.60 -7.37 20.12
C ARG A 102 12.19 -6.08 20.68
N ARG A 103 13.36 -5.69 20.18
CA ARG A 103 14.06 -4.47 20.65
C ARG A 103 13.35 -3.20 20.23
N TRP A 104 12.87 -3.12 18.98
CA TRP A 104 12.37 -1.90 18.36
C TRP A 104 10.85 -1.88 18.20
N GLY A 105 10.20 -3.00 18.50
CA GLY A 105 8.76 -3.17 18.31
C GLY A 105 7.93 -2.90 19.55
N VAL A 106 6.63 -3.04 19.35
CA VAL A 106 5.64 -3.00 20.43
C VAL A 106 5.45 -4.39 21.02
N LYS A 107 4.92 -4.48 22.23
CA LYS A 107 4.41 -5.74 22.77
C LYS A 107 3.31 -6.27 21.83
N PRO A 108 3.28 -7.58 21.54
CA PRO A 108 2.24 -8.15 20.70
C PRO A 108 0.83 -7.77 21.16
N VAL A 109 -0.03 -7.47 20.20
CA VAL A 109 -1.42 -7.08 20.47
C VAL A 109 -2.36 -8.26 20.26
N GLN A 110 -3.38 -8.40 21.11
CA GLN A 110 -4.29 -9.54 21.07
C GLN A 110 -5.06 -9.63 19.76
N ASN A 111 -5.67 -8.52 19.32
CA ASN A 111 -6.56 -8.46 18.16
C ASN A 111 -6.46 -7.11 17.44
N ARG A 112 -7.18 -6.99 16.32
CA ARG A 112 -7.18 -5.80 15.48
C ARG A 112 -7.66 -4.56 16.23
N GLN A 113 -8.70 -4.69 17.03
CA GLN A 113 -9.24 -3.59 17.81
C GLN A 113 -8.24 -3.08 18.88
N ALA A 114 -7.45 -3.99 19.47
CA ALA A 114 -6.37 -3.62 20.40
C ALA A 114 -5.24 -2.86 19.67
N ALA A 115 -4.92 -3.22 18.42
CA ALA A 115 -3.96 -2.50 17.60
C ALA A 115 -4.43 -1.08 17.25
N GLU A 116 -5.69 -0.91 16.87
CA GLU A 116 -6.29 0.39 16.56
C GLU A 116 -6.27 1.38 17.73
N ARG A 117 -6.35 0.87 18.96
CA ARG A 117 -6.23 1.69 20.18
C ARG A 117 -4.79 2.17 20.47
N ARG A 118 -3.79 1.58 19.81
CA ARG A 118 -2.36 1.89 20.02
C ARG A 118 -1.80 2.89 19.00
N LYS A 119 -2.57 3.89 18.62
CA LYS A 119 -2.17 4.93 17.65
C LYS A 119 -0.95 5.77 18.07
N GLN A 120 -0.56 5.71 19.33
CA GLN A 120 0.67 6.37 19.83
C GLN A 120 1.94 5.60 19.42
N ASP A 121 1.84 4.27 19.30
CA ASP A 121 2.97 3.38 19.04
C ASP A 121 2.95 2.81 17.61
N LEU A 122 1.79 2.84 16.94
CA LEU A 122 1.55 2.22 15.65
C LEU A 122 1.01 3.23 14.64
N VAL A 123 1.66 3.31 13.48
CA VAL A 123 1.29 4.13 12.34
C VAL A 123 0.50 3.30 11.33
N TYR A 124 -0.60 3.84 10.83
CA TYR A 124 -1.35 3.24 9.73
C TYR A 124 -0.61 3.46 8.40
N VAL A 125 -0.33 2.38 7.68
CA VAL A 125 0.46 2.40 6.43
C VAL A 125 -0.36 2.01 5.19
N GLY A 126 -1.68 2.19 5.22
CA GLY A 126 -2.59 1.69 4.18
C GLY A 126 -2.52 2.41 2.84
N ALA A 127 -2.28 3.73 2.82
CA ALA A 127 -2.23 4.55 1.61
C ALA A 127 -0.92 5.32 1.49
N ASN A 128 -0.23 5.16 0.35
CA ASN A 128 1.05 5.83 0.10
C ASN A 128 1.32 5.92 -1.41
N PRO A 129 1.95 7.01 -1.92
CA PRO A 129 2.28 7.14 -3.34
C PRO A 129 3.37 6.17 -3.82
N TYR A 130 4.19 5.61 -2.91
CA TYR A 130 5.37 4.79 -3.25
C TYR A 130 5.13 3.29 -3.13
N TYR A 131 4.07 2.87 -2.43
CA TYR A 131 3.70 1.46 -2.27
C TYR A 131 2.18 1.31 -2.14
N CYS A 132 1.70 0.09 -2.31
CA CYS A 132 0.33 -0.27 -2.00
C CYS A 132 0.27 -1.52 -1.11
N ILE A 133 -0.81 -1.63 -0.35
CA ILE A 133 -1.10 -2.82 0.44
C ILE A 133 -1.85 -3.83 -0.44
N ASP A 134 -1.44 -5.09 -0.39
CA ASP A 134 -2.11 -6.16 -1.11
C ASP A 134 -3.59 -6.26 -0.69
N LYS A 135 -4.49 -6.13 -1.66
CA LYS A 135 -5.95 -6.22 -1.44
C LYS A 135 -6.39 -7.58 -0.89
N SER A 136 -5.58 -8.62 -1.10
CA SER A 136 -5.82 -9.98 -0.58
C SER A 136 -5.29 -10.21 0.84
N MET A 137 -4.64 -9.23 1.46
CA MET A 137 -4.05 -9.35 2.79
C MET A 137 -5.12 -9.56 3.87
N ARG A 138 -5.17 -10.77 4.44
CA ARG A 138 -6.18 -11.15 5.46
C ARG A 138 -5.58 -11.53 6.81
N GLN A 139 -4.29 -11.90 6.83
CA GLN A 139 -3.58 -12.44 8.00
C GLN A 139 -2.70 -11.41 8.70
N SER A 140 -2.85 -10.15 8.37
CA SER A 140 -2.18 -9.02 9.00
C SER A 140 -2.98 -7.74 8.79
N ILE A 141 -2.61 -6.68 9.49
CA ILE A 141 -3.27 -5.37 9.41
C ILE A 141 -2.23 -4.29 9.10
N PRO A 142 -2.59 -3.22 8.37
CA PRO A 142 -1.66 -2.22 7.84
C PRO A 142 -1.18 -1.24 8.92
N TYR A 143 -0.53 -1.75 9.95
CA TYR A 143 0.08 -0.98 11.01
C TYR A 143 1.55 -1.37 11.20
N LEU A 144 2.41 -0.38 11.41
CA LEU A 144 3.82 -0.55 11.73
C LEU A 144 4.22 0.42 12.84
N VAL A 145 5.30 0.13 13.55
CA VAL A 145 5.95 1.15 14.39
C VAL A 145 6.50 2.28 13.51
N PRO A 146 6.60 3.53 14.00
CA PRO A 146 7.06 4.67 13.19
C PRO A 146 8.33 4.38 12.39
N ARG A 147 9.37 3.85 13.05
CA ARG A 147 10.64 3.50 12.42
C ARG A 147 10.51 2.52 11.25
N ALA A 148 9.62 1.54 11.33
CA ALA A 148 9.36 0.58 10.25
C ALA A 148 8.51 1.19 9.13
N SER A 149 7.59 2.09 9.47
CA SER A 149 6.83 2.88 8.50
C SER A 149 7.75 3.77 7.66
N ASP A 150 8.70 4.46 8.29
CA ASP A 150 9.68 5.32 7.62
C ASP A 150 10.57 4.50 6.69
N LEU A 151 11.04 3.33 7.15
CA LEU A 151 11.83 2.42 6.31
C LEU A 151 11.04 1.93 5.09
N LEU A 152 9.79 1.53 5.26
CA LEU A 152 8.92 1.09 4.16
C LEU A 152 8.74 2.21 3.13
N GLN A 153 8.50 3.43 3.58
CA GLN A 153 8.38 4.61 2.72
C GLN A 153 9.68 4.90 1.97
N GLN A 154 10.83 4.81 2.65
CA GLN A 154 12.15 4.99 2.05
C GLN A 154 12.43 3.93 0.98
N ILE A 155 12.10 2.65 1.24
CA ILE A 155 12.24 1.57 0.24
C ILE A 155 11.41 1.90 -0.99
N GLY A 156 10.13 2.24 -0.82
CA GLY A 156 9.24 2.54 -1.93
C GLY A 156 9.70 3.75 -2.75
N LYS A 157 10.13 4.83 -2.07
CA LYS A 157 10.67 6.02 -2.73
C LYS A 157 11.95 5.70 -3.50
N ASN A 158 12.93 5.04 -2.87
CA ASN A 158 14.20 4.67 -3.51
C ASN A 158 13.96 3.74 -4.71
N PHE A 159 12.95 2.86 -4.64
CA PHE A 159 12.59 2.01 -5.76
C PHE A 159 12.07 2.82 -6.96
N ILE A 160 11.14 3.76 -6.76
CA ILE A 160 10.64 4.64 -7.81
C ILE A 160 11.77 5.49 -8.40
N ASP A 161 12.61 6.09 -7.55
CA ASP A 161 13.77 6.88 -7.99
C ASP A 161 14.75 6.03 -8.83
N SER A 162 14.99 4.77 -8.42
CA SER A 162 15.82 3.81 -9.15
C SER A 162 15.24 3.44 -10.51
N LEU A 163 13.93 3.22 -10.60
CA LEU A 163 13.25 2.98 -11.87
C LEU A 163 13.40 4.18 -12.81
N HIS A 164 13.20 5.39 -12.27
CA HIS A 164 13.30 6.64 -13.04
C HIS A 164 14.69 6.81 -13.68
N VAL A 165 15.78 6.68 -12.90
CA VAL A 165 17.14 6.85 -13.43
C VAL A 165 17.57 5.72 -14.36
N LYS A 166 16.93 4.55 -14.25
CA LYS A 166 17.15 3.40 -15.15
C LYS A 166 16.26 3.45 -16.40
N ASN A 167 15.41 4.47 -16.51
CA ASN A 167 14.43 4.63 -17.60
C ASN A 167 13.50 3.40 -17.75
N VAL A 168 13.03 2.89 -16.61
CA VAL A 168 12.05 1.82 -16.51
C VAL A 168 10.70 2.45 -16.14
N PRO A 169 9.58 2.04 -16.76
CA PRO A 169 8.25 2.49 -16.38
C PRO A 169 8.00 2.37 -14.88
N LEU A 170 7.36 3.40 -14.29
CA LEU A 170 7.24 3.49 -12.83
C LEU A 170 6.22 2.49 -12.28
N HIS A 171 6.64 1.77 -11.25
CA HIS A 171 5.81 0.81 -10.53
C HIS A 171 5.96 1.03 -9.03
N ARG A 172 4.87 0.79 -8.28
CA ARG A 172 4.90 0.73 -6.82
C ARG A 172 5.16 -0.69 -6.34
N ILE A 173 5.83 -0.82 -5.22
CA ILE A 173 5.96 -2.12 -4.53
C ILE A 173 4.64 -2.51 -3.86
N ILE A 174 4.38 -3.82 -3.74
CA ILE A 174 3.18 -4.37 -3.10
C ILE A 174 3.58 -5.01 -1.77
N VAL A 175 3.01 -4.51 -0.68
CA VAL A 175 3.20 -5.02 0.68
C VAL A 175 2.17 -6.11 0.95
N SER A 176 2.62 -7.33 1.22
CA SER A 176 1.76 -8.50 1.39
C SER A 176 1.51 -8.91 2.83
N SER A 177 2.33 -8.44 3.77
CA SER A 177 2.14 -8.69 5.21
C SER A 177 2.76 -7.56 6.02
N VAL A 178 2.13 -7.23 7.15
CA VAL A 178 2.57 -6.20 8.10
C VAL A 178 2.33 -6.69 9.53
N LEU A 179 1.74 -5.88 10.42
CA LEU A 179 1.46 -6.31 11.80
C LEU A 179 0.52 -7.53 11.83
N ARG A 180 0.89 -8.58 12.55
CA ARG A 180 0.05 -9.72 12.88
C ARG A 180 -0.32 -9.69 14.35
N THR A 181 -1.60 -9.72 14.65
CA THR A 181 -2.10 -9.87 16.01
C THR A 181 -1.96 -11.31 16.50
N GLU A 182 -2.10 -11.56 17.81
CA GLU A 182 -2.11 -12.92 18.37
C GLU A 182 -3.21 -13.77 17.71
N ASP A 183 -4.38 -13.20 17.51
CA ASP A 183 -5.50 -13.88 16.84
C ASP A 183 -5.19 -14.20 15.36
N ASP A 184 -4.47 -13.30 14.65
CA ASP A 184 -4.03 -13.56 13.28
C ASP A 184 -3.01 -14.71 13.24
N VAL A 185 -2.06 -14.75 14.17
CA VAL A 185 -1.07 -15.83 14.29
C VAL A 185 -1.77 -17.15 14.62
N ALA A 186 -2.66 -17.16 15.60
CA ALA A 186 -3.42 -18.34 15.98
C ALA A 186 -4.27 -18.87 14.81
N ARG A 187 -4.90 -17.97 14.03
CA ARG A 187 -5.66 -18.33 12.84
C ARG A 187 -4.75 -18.92 11.76
N LEU A 188 -3.60 -18.28 11.47
CA LEU A 188 -2.65 -18.75 10.47
C LEU A 188 -2.15 -20.15 10.79
N ARG A 189 -1.86 -20.46 12.05
CA ARG A 189 -1.38 -21.76 12.49
C ARG A 189 -2.38 -22.89 12.32
N ARG A 190 -3.68 -22.60 12.38
CA ARG A 190 -4.73 -23.62 12.11
C ARG A 190 -4.68 -24.16 10.69
N TYR A 191 -4.20 -23.36 9.72
CA TYR A 191 -4.10 -23.73 8.31
C TYR A 191 -2.68 -24.03 7.85
N ASN A 192 -1.67 -23.54 8.57
CA ASN A 192 -0.27 -23.71 8.24
C ASN A 192 0.53 -24.09 9.47
N GLY A 193 0.74 -25.41 9.67
CA GLY A 193 1.50 -25.95 10.79
C GLY A 193 2.97 -25.48 10.87
N ASN A 194 3.51 -24.93 9.78
CA ASN A 194 4.86 -24.34 9.74
C ASN A 194 4.90 -22.88 10.20
N ALA A 195 3.76 -22.25 10.46
CA ALA A 195 3.72 -20.87 10.96
C ALA A 195 4.22 -20.83 12.40
N THR A 196 5.33 -20.11 12.62
CA THR A 196 5.93 -19.97 13.95
C THR A 196 5.09 -19.06 14.86
N GLU A 197 4.98 -19.41 16.14
CA GLU A 197 4.45 -18.52 17.18
C GLU A 197 5.32 -17.28 17.35
N GLN A 198 6.63 -17.41 17.10
CA GLN A 198 7.59 -16.32 17.23
C GLN A 198 7.75 -15.52 15.94
N SER A 199 6.64 -15.12 15.33
CA SER A 199 6.67 -14.28 14.13
C SER A 199 7.15 -12.86 14.46
N CYS A 200 8.12 -12.33 13.68
CA CYS A 200 8.59 -10.94 13.79
C CYS A 200 7.47 -9.92 13.52
N HIS A 201 6.48 -10.27 12.70
CA HIS A 201 5.33 -9.41 12.40
C HIS A 201 4.48 -9.03 13.62
N ARG A 202 4.55 -9.79 14.72
CA ARG A 202 3.80 -9.50 15.96
C ARG A 202 4.22 -8.19 16.64
N PHE A 203 5.41 -7.70 16.32
CA PHE A 203 6.02 -6.54 16.98
C PHE A 203 5.85 -5.23 16.16
N GLY A 204 5.24 -5.29 14.97
CA GLY A 204 5.04 -4.11 14.11
C GLY A 204 6.30 -3.56 13.46
N THR A 205 7.42 -4.28 13.52
CA THR A 205 8.72 -3.90 12.97
C THR A 205 9.03 -4.55 11.63
N THR A 206 8.14 -5.42 11.16
CA THR A 206 8.40 -6.33 10.05
C THR A 206 7.29 -6.25 9.02
N PHE A 207 7.69 -6.26 7.76
CA PHE A 207 6.77 -6.29 6.62
C PHE A 207 7.35 -7.12 5.48
N ASP A 208 6.44 -7.67 4.65
CA ASP A 208 6.79 -8.45 3.47
C ASP A 208 6.47 -7.66 2.20
N ILE A 209 7.42 -7.60 1.27
CA ILE A 209 7.24 -6.99 -0.06
C ILE A 209 7.28 -8.09 -1.11
N LYS A 210 6.24 -8.19 -1.94
CA LYS A 210 6.21 -9.10 -3.09
C LYS A 210 7.30 -8.75 -4.09
N TYR A 211 7.85 -9.76 -4.75
CA TYR A 211 8.81 -9.56 -5.84
C TYR A 211 8.37 -10.17 -7.19
N VAL A 212 7.15 -10.71 -7.23
CA VAL A 212 6.54 -11.28 -8.44
C VAL A 212 5.42 -10.42 -9.02
N PHE A 213 4.93 -9.43 -8.28
CA PHE A 213 3.90 -8.49 -8.71
C PHE A 213 4.26 -7.08 -8.26
N TYR A 214 3.97 -6.13 -9.11
CA TYR A 214 4.14 -4.69 -8.87
C TYR A 214 2.92 -3.94 -9.39
N ASP A 215 2.67 -2.77 -8.87
CA ASP A 215 1.51 -1.97 -9.22
C ASP A 215 1.96 -0.80 -10.14
N PRO A 216 1.56 -0.79 -11.43
CA PRO A 216 1.93 0.30 -12.34
C PRO A 216 1.42 1.65 -11.81
N VAL A 217 2.28 2.67 -11.87
CA VAL A 217 1.86 4.05 -11.56
C VAL A 217 0.93 4.53 -12.66
N HIS A 218 -0.10 5.32 -12.30
CA HIS A 218 -1.03 5.88 -13.27
C HIS A 218 -0.58 7.26 -13.74
N HIS A 219 -0.80 7.54 -15.01
CA HIS A 219 -0.67 8.89 -15.59
C HIS A 219 -1.75 9.83 -15.05
N ALA A 220 -1.62 11.13 -15.33
CA ALA A 220 -2.59 12.15 -14.89
C ALA A 220 -4.01 11.92 -15.46
N ASP A 221 -4.12 11.24 -16.61
CA ASP A 221 -5.39 10.85 -17.25
C ASP A 221 -6.01 9.58 -16.65
N GLY A 222 -5.35 8.97 -15.63
CA GLY A 222 -5.79 7.76 -14.98
C GLY A 222 -5.37 6.46 -15.67
N SER A 223 -4.74 6.52 -16.86
CA SER A 223 -4.20 5.32 -17.52
C SER A 223 -2.97 4.79 -16.78
N PRO A 224 -2.80 3.44 -16.65
CA PRO A 224 -1.59 2.89 -16.05
C PRO A 224 -0.38 3.08 -16.97
N CYS A 225 0.81 3.25 -16.38
CA CYS A 225 2.06 3.13 -17.12
C CYS A 225 2.19 1.73 -17.74
N GLU A 226 3.06 1.61 -18.75
CA GLU A 226 3.39 0.32 -19.35
C GLU A 226 3.80 -0.70 -18.28
N SER A 227 3.18 -1.88 -18.32
CA SER A 227 3.50 -2.97 -17.38
C SER A 227 4.85 -3.59 -17.72
N VAL A 228 5.70 -3.74 -16.72
CA VAL A 228 7.05 -4.29 -16.85
C VAL A 228 7.13 -5.62 -16.09
N SER A 229 7.83 -6.58 -16.69
CA SER A 229 8.06 -7.90 -16.08
C SER A 229 8.79 -7.80 -14.74
N ASP A 230 8.40 -8.66 -13.79
CA ASP A 230 9.09 -8.85 -12.52
C ASP A 230 10.58 -9.26 -12.68
N ALA A 231 10.94 -9.89 -13.79
CA ALA A 231 12.34 -10.17 -14.16
C ALA A 231 13.21 -8.91 -14.28
N ILE A 232 12.60 -7.74 -14.56
CA ILE A 232 13.27 -6.44 -14.61
C ILE A 232 13.13 -5.71 -13.26
N LEU A 233 11.94 -5.75 -12.64
CA LEU A 233 11.64 -4.98 -11.44
C LEU A 233 12.27 -5.56 -10.17
N LYS A 234 12.30 -6.90 -10.02
CA LYS A 234 12.90 -7.59 -8.88
C LYS A 234 14.38 -7.27 -8.69
N PRO A 235 15.26 -7.28 -9.73
CA PRO A 235 16.65 -6.86 -9.59
C PRO A 235 16.80 -5.43 -9.10
N VAL A 236 15.96 -4.49 -9.56
CA VAL A 236 16.01 -3.09 -9.10
C VAL A 236 15.60 -2.99 -7.62
N LEU A 237 14.54 -3.68 -7.21
CA LEU A 237 14.16 -3.73 -5.79
C LEU A 237 15.27 -4.35 -4.93
N ALA A 238 15.93 -5.38 -5.42
CA ALA A 238 17.04 -6.02 -4.70
C ALA A 238 18.24 -5.10 -4.53
N GLU A 239 18.56 -4.25 -5.51
CA GLU A 239 19.62 -3.22 -5.36
C GLU A 239 19.27 -2.27 -4.20
N VAL A 240 18.04 -1.76 -4.16
CA VAL A 240 17.56 -0.86 -3.10
C VAL A 240 17.65 -1.53 -1.72
N LEU A 241 17.18 -2.77 -1.61
CA LEU A 241 17.22 -3.51 -0.34
C LEU A 241 18.64 -3.83 0.11
N ARG A 242 19.54 -4.18 -0.82
CA ARG A 242 20.97 -4.38 -0.54
C ARG A 242 21.59 -3.12 0.05
N ASP A 243 21.36 -1.98 -0.58
CA ASP A 243 21.96 -0.72 -0.18
C ASP A 243 21.47 -0.27 1.21
N LEU A 244 20.16 -0.39 1.49
CA LEU A 244 19.59 -0.08 2.81
C LEU A 244 20.07 -1.07 3.89
N ARG A 245 20.22 -2.35 3.53
CA ARG A 245 20.77 -3.36 4.44
C ARG A 245 22.25 -3.07 4.75
N GLN A 246 23.06 -2.70 3.77
CA GLN A 246 24.47 -2.32 3.95
C GLN A 246 24.61 -1.06 4.82
N GLN A 247 23.67 -0.12 4.74
CA GLN A 247 23.59 1.04 5.63
C GLN A 247 23.15 0.67 7.07
N GLY A 248 22.83 -0.59 7.33
CA GLY A 248 22.43 -1.05 8.66
C GLY A 248 20.99 -0.67 9.06
N LEU A 249 20.14 -0.29 8.11
CA LEU A 249 18.77 0.15 8.38
C LEU A 249 17.78 -1.00 8.55
N CYS A 250 18.08 -2.16 7.95
CA CYS A 250 17.21 -3.32 7.99
C CYS A 250 17.96 -4.65 7.91
N TYR A 251 17.26 -5.70 8.35
CA TYR A 251 17.53 -7.08 7.99
C TYR A 251 16.61 -7.48 6.86
N VAL A 252 17.10 -8.29 5.91
CA VAL A 252 16.34 -8.75 4.75
C VAL A 252 16.57 -10.24 4.54
N LYS A 253 15.47 -10.98 4.33
CA LYS A 253 15.49 -12.39 3.95
C LYS A 253 14.71 -12.61 2.66
N HIS A 254 15.28 -13.36 1.73
CA HIS A 254 14.63 -13.76 0.50
C HIS A 254 13.76 -15.00 0.74
N GLU A 255 12.43 -14.82 0.77
CA GLU A 255 11.45 -15.89 1.03
C GLU A 255 10.93 -16.49 -0.28
N ARG A 256 11.58 -17.57 -0.75
CA ARG A 256 11.24 -18.20 -2.05
C ARG A 256 9.83 -18.79 -2.10
N LYS A 257 9.39 -19.45 -1.00
CA LYS A 257 8.07 -20.09 -0.93
C LYS A 257 6.92 -19.09 -0.90
N GLN A 258 7.15 -17.91 -0.38
CA GLN A 258 6.14 -16.85 -0.25
C GLN A 258 6.28 -15.78 -1.33
N SER A 259 7.32 -15.87 -2.17
CA SER A 259 7.63 -14.91 -3.24
C SER A 259 7.71 -13.47 -2.75
N CYS A 260 8.34 -13.26 -1.59
CA CYS A 260 8.51 -11.94 -0.99
C CYS A 260 9.91 -11.74 -0.39
N PHE A 261 10.28 -10.49 -0.16
CA PHE A 261 11.34 -10.11 0.74
C PHE A 261 10.74 -9.86 2.11
N HIS A 262 11.22 -10.56 3.13
CA HIS A 262 10.86 -10.39 4.53
C HIS A 262 11.84 -9.41 5.17
N ILE A 263 11.34 -8.27 5.65
CA ILE A 263 12.15 -7.12 6.03
C ILE A 263 11.82 -6.72 7.46
N THR A 264 12.83 -6.66 8.31
CA THR A 264 12.71 -6.18 9.69
C THR A 264 13.60 -4.96 9.90
N VAL A 265 13.05 -3.87 10.45
CA VAL A 265 13.82 -2.66 10.77
C VAL A 265 14.89 -2.95 11.84
N ARG A 266 16.02 -2.27 11.71
CA ARG A 266 17.20 -2.48 12.58
C ARG A 266 17.44 -1.31 13.52
#